data_0ecdf449ffb33a554b0ab8ff6400255c
#
_entry.id   0ecdf449ffb33a554b0ab8ff6400255c
#
_cell.length_a   1.000
_cell.length_b   1.000
_cell.length_c   1.000
_cell.angle_alpha   90.00
_cell.angle_beta   90.00
_cell.angle_gamma   90.00
#
_symmetry.space_group_name_H-M   'P 1'
#
loop_
_entity.id
_entity.type
_entity.pdbx_description
1 polymer ?
#
loop_
_entity_poly.entity_id
_entity_poly.type
_entity_poly.pdbx_seq_one_letter_code
_entity_poly.pdbx_strand_id
1 'polypeptide(L)'
;MIDALLSSVFTIVLSIIFLYKWVIIISAILSWVKPDPYNPIVQMLYRLIEPAYVLIWWYFLTVFGGMDLAPIILIFALIFLETFLKNILF
;
A
#
# COMPACT_ATOMS: atom_id res chain seq x y z
N MET A 1 -15.28 25.07 12.96
CA MET A 1 -13.88 25.24 12.54
C MET A 1 -13.03 24.00 12.83
N ILE A 2 -13.05 23.49 14.06
CA ILE A 2 -12.30 22.27 14.40
C ILE A 2 -12.76 21.08 13.58
N ASP A 3 -14.08 20.95 13.37
CA ASP A 3 -14.62 19.87 12.56
C ASP A 3 -14.13 19.94 11.11
N ALA A 4 -14.03 21.13 10.55
CA ALA A 4 -13.52 21.30 9.20
C ALA A 4 -12.04 20.93 9.10
N LEU A 5 -11.26 21.28 10.12
CA LEU A 5 -9.84 20.91 10.18
C LEU A 5 -9.67 19.39 10.26
N LEU A 6 -10.43 18.74 11.14
CA LEU A 6 -10.38 17.30 11.29
C LEU A 6 -10.79 16.59 9.99
N SER A 7 -11.89 17.04 9.38
CA SER A 7 -12.34 16.46 8.10
C SER A 7 -11.28 16.61 7.01
N SER A 8 -10.61 17.78 6.97
CA SER A 8 -9.56 18.03 5.98
C SER A 8 -8.36 17.09 6.21
N VAL A 9 -7.92 16.93 7.45
CA VAL A 9 -6.82 16.03 7.78
C VAL A 9 -7.16 14.60 7.39
N PHE A 10 -8.36 14.15 7.74
CA PHE A 10 -8.77 12.78 7.41
C PHE A 10 -8.92 12.56 5.91
N THR A 11 -9.39 13.57 5.18
CA THR A 11 -9.46 13.50 3.72
C THR A 11 -8.08 13.34 3.12
N ILE A 12 -7.09 14.07 3.62
CA ILE A 12 -5.71 13.94 3.16
C ILE A 12 -5.17 12.55 3.46
N VAL A 13 -5.40 12.05 4.68
CA VAL A 13 -4.95 10.71 5.07
C VAL A 13 -5.56 9.64 4.15
N LEU A 14 -6.87 9.72 3.91
CA LEU A 14 -7.55 8.78 3.03
C LEU A 14 -7.01 8.86 1.59
N SER A 15 -6.69 10.06 1.12
CA SER A 15 -6.11 10.23 -0.21
C SER A 15 -4.72 9.59 -0.30
N ILE A 16 -3.91 9.74 0.74
CA ILE A 16 -2.58 9.12 0.79
C ILE A 16 -2.72 7.58 0.78
N ILE A 17 -3.64 7.04 1.57
CA ILE A 17 -3.91 5.61 1.60
C ILE A 17 -4.35 5.11 0.22
N PHE A 18 -5.23 5.84 -0.44
CA PHE A 18 -5.71 5.50 -1.78
C PHE A 18 -4.56 5.46 -2.79
N LEU A 19 -3.70 6.48 -2.80
CA LEU A 19 -2.57 6.55 -3.71
C LEU A 19 -1.58 5.43 -3.42
N TYR A 20 -1.28 5.18 -2.15
CA TYR A 20 -0.35 4.12 -1.76
C TYR A 20 -0.88 2.74 -2.16
N LYS A 21 -2.18 2.53 -2.01
CA LYS A 21 -2.82 1.29 -2.44
C LYS A 21 -2.60 1.04 -3.93
N TRP A 22 -2.74 2.07 -4.77
CA TRP A 22 -2.48 1.95 -6.19
C TRP A 22 -1.01 1.68 -6.50
N VAL A 23 -0.09 2.30 -5.76
CA VAL A 23 1.34 2.03 -5.91
C VAL A 23 1.62 0.54 -5.65
N ILE A 24 1.03 -0.02 -4.61
CA ILE A 24 1.19 -1.43 -4.28
C ILE A 24 0.61 -2.33 -5.37
N ILE A 25 -0.57 -2.00 -5.90
CA ILE A 25 -1.21 -2.77 -6.97
C ILE A 25 -0.31 -2.78 -8.21
N ILE A 26 0.20 -1.63 -8.62
CA ILE A 26 1.08 -1.52 -9.78
C ILE A 26 2.37 -2.32 -9.54
N SER A 27 2.94 -2.23 -8.35
CA SER A 27 4.14 -2.97 -7.98
C SER A 27 3.93 -4.47 -8.01
N ALA A 28 2.75 -4.94 -7.56
CA ALA A 28 2.41 -6.35 -7.61
C ALA A 28 2.35 -6.86 -9.04
N ILE A 29 1.71 -6.10 -9.93
CA ILE A 29 1.63 -6.45 -11.35
C ILE A 29 3.04 -6.49 -11.96
N LEU A 30 3.87 -5.50 -11.67
CA LEU A 30 5.24 -5.46 -12.16
C LEU A 30 6.06 -6.66 -11.67
N SER A 31 5.86 -7.05 -10.41
CA SER A 31 6.54 -8.20 -9.84
C SER A 31 6.21 -9.48 -10.59
N TRP A 32 4.95 -9.64 -11.02
CA TRP A 32 4.53 -10.82 -11.75
C TRP A 32 5.02 -10.82 -13.20
N VAL A 33 5.07 -9.65 -13.83
CA VAL A 33 5.52 -9.51 -15.21
C VAL A 33 7.05 -9.56 -15.31
N LYS A 34 7.74 -9.29 -14.22
CA LYS A 34 9.21 -9.23 -14.13
C LYS A 34 9.79 -8.24 -15.14
N PRO A 35 9.52 -6.93 -14.98
CA PRO A 35 10.06 -5.91 -15.87
C PRO A 35 11.57 -5.74 -15.67
N ASP A 36 12.19 -4.93 -16.56
CA ASP A 36 13.60 -4.60 -16.47
C ASP A 36 13.91 -3.98 -15.10
N PRO A 37 14.78 -4.60 -14.28
CA PRO A 37 15.12 -4.07 -12.96
C PRO A 37 15.90 -2.76 -13.02
N TYR A 38 16.44 -2.41 -14.18
CA TYR A 38 17.18 -1.16 -14.36
C TYR A 38 16.28 0.01 -14.75
N ASN A 39 14.98 -0.21 -14.94
CA ASN A 39 14.03 0.86 -15.23
C ASN A 39 13.92 1.78 -14.02
N PRO A 40 14.16 3.10 -14.17
CA PRO A 40 14.09 4.02 -13.02
C PRO A 40 12.73 4.08 -12.36
N ILE A 41 11.66 3.92 -13.13
CA ILE A 41 10.29 3.93 -12.60
C ILE A 41 10.07 2.71 -11.70
N VAL A 42 10.53 1.55 -12.13
CA VAL A 42 10.43 0.31 -11.34
C VAL A 42 11.21 0.44 -10.03
N GLN A 43 12.42 0.98 -10.10
CA GLN A 43 13.26 1.19 -8.92
C GLN A 43 12.59 2.15 -7.93
N MET A 44 11.99 3.22 -8.43
CA MET A 44 11.29 4.19 -7.59
C MET A 44 10.09 3.56 -6.88
N LEU A 45 9.30 2.77 -7.60
CA LEU A 45 8.15 2.07 -7.02
C LEU A 45 8.59 1.11 -5.91
N TYR A 46 9.64 0.34 -6.14
CA TYR A 46 10.15 -0.60 -5.15
C TYR A 46 10.66 0.13 -3.90
N ARG A 47 11.30 1.28 -4.05
CA ARG A 47 11.75 2.07 -2.91
C ARG A 47 10.59 2.58 -2.07
N LEU A 48 9.47 2.93 -2.70
CA LEU A 48 8.29 3.42 -2.00
C LEU A 48 7.59 2.32 -1.19
N ILE A 49 7.59 1.09 -1.69
CA ILE A 49 6.86 -0.01 -1.06
C ILE A 49 7.73 -0.87 -0.16
N GLU A 50 9.06 -0.80 -0.29
CA GLU A 50 9.98 -1.66 0.45
C GLU A 50 9.76 -1.61 1.97
N PRO A 51 9.62 -0.43 2.61
CA PRO A 51 9.42 -0.39 4.06
C PRO A 51 8.17 -1.16 4.51
N ALA A 52 7.07 -1.06 3.76
CA ALA A 52 5.85 -1.76 4.08
C ALA A 52 6.00 -3.27 3.88
N TYR A 53 6.67 -3.68 2.81
CA TYR A 53 6.92 -5.10 2.54
C TYR A 53 7.83 -5.72 3.60
N VAL A 54 8.87 -5.02 4.01
CA VAL A 54 9.77 -5.50 5.06
C VAL A 54 9.00 -5.72 6.35
N LEU A 55 8.10 -4.82 6.70
CA LEU A 55 7.26 -4.95 7.88
C LEU A 55 6.41 -6.22 7.82
N ILE A 56 5.80 -6.49 6.68
CA ILE A 56 4.97 -7.68 6.48
C ILE A 56 5.83 -8.95 6.55
N TRP A 57 6.99 -8.95 5.92
CA TRP A 57 7.89 -10.12 5.94
C TRP A 57 8.38 -10.42 7.35
N TRP A 58 8.54 -9.42 8.20
CA TRP A 58 8.95 -9.62 9.59
C TRP A 58 7.90 -10.34 10.42
N TYR A 59 6.62 -10.04 10.18
CA TYR A 59 5.52 -10.57 11.00
C TYR A 59 4.80 -11.74 10.36
N PHE A 60 4.89 -11.91 9.07
CA PHE A 60 4.15 -12.93 8.34
C PHE A 60 5.04 -13.62 7.31
N LEU A 61 4.87 -14.94 7.20
CA LEU A 61 5.48 -15.68 6.10
C LEU A 61 4.54 -15.58 4.89
N THR A 62 4.87 -14.70 3.96
CA THR A 62 3.99 -14.38 2.84
C THR A 62 4.44 -15.00 1.52
N VAL A 63 5.63 -15.61 1.49
CA VAL A 63 6.14 -16.21 0.27
C VAL A 63 5.79 -17.69 0.26
N PHE A 64 4.96 -18.09 -0.70
CA PHE A 64 4.54 -19.47 -0.89
C PHE A 64 4.73 -19.87 -2.35
N GLY A 65 5.37 -21.01 -2.60
CA GLY A 65 5.51 -21.54 -3.94
C GLY A 65 6.21 -20.60 -4.93
N GLY A 66 7.08 -19.72 -4.42
CA GLY A 66 7.76 -18.72 -5.24
C GLY A 66 6.97 -17.45 -5.49
N MET A 67 5.74 -17.34 -4.97
CA MET A 67 4.92 -16.13 -5.07
C MET A 67 4.93 -15.38 -3.74
N ASP A 68 5.16 -14.07 -3.81
CA ASP A 68 5.10 -13.19 -2.65
C ASP A 68 3.67 -12.67 -2.50
N LEU A 69 3.04 -13.00 -1.38
CA LEU A 69 1.67 -12.58 -1.08
C LEU A 69 1.61 -11.28 -0.27
N ALA A 70 2.75 -10.66 0.00
CA ALA A 70 2.79 -9.40 0.75
C ALA A 70 1.92 -8.30 0.11
N PRO A 71 1.89 -8.12 -1.22
CA PRO A 71 1.02 -7.11 -1.82
C PRO A 71 -0.45 -7.33 -1.47
N ILE A 72 -0.92 -8.58 -1.48
CA ILE A 72 -2.31 -8.90 -1.18
C ILE A 72 -2.64 -8.54 0.27
N ILE A 73 -1.76 -8.90 1.20
CA ILE A 73 -1.94 -8.59 2.62
C ILE A 73 -1.96 -7.08 2.84
N LEU A 74 -1.05 -6.35 2.20
CA LEU A 74 -1.00 -4.90 2.32
C LEU A 74 -2.25 -4.23 1.77
N ILE A 75 -2.75 -4.70 0.63
CA ILE A 75 -3.96 -4.14 0.03
C ILE A 75 -5.16 -4.35 0.96
N PHE A 76 -5.32 -5.54 1.51
CA PHE A 76 -6.40 -5.80 2.47
C PHE A 76 -6.26 -4.96 3.73
N ALA A 77 -5.04 -4.80 4.24
CA ALA A 77 -4.79 -3.96 5.42
C ALA A 77 -5.16 -2.50 5.15
N LEU A 78 -4.82 -2.00 3.97
CA LEU A 78 -5.14 -0.62 3.60
C LEU A 78 -6.63 -0.42 3.38
N ILE A 79 -7.32 -1.39 2.77
CA ILE A 79 -8.77 -1.34 2.61
C ILE A 79 -9.45 -1.33 3.97
N PHE A 80 -8.99 -2.17 4.88
CA PHE A 80 -9.52 -2.19 6.25
C PHE A 80 -9.33 -0.84 6.93
N LEU A 81 -8.13 -0.28 6.86
CA LEU A 81 -7.83 1.00 7.47
C LEU A 81 -8.68 2.12 6.87
N GLU A 82 -8.80 2.14 5.56
CA GLU A 82 -9.62 3.13 4.86
C GLU A 82 -11.08 3.05 5.29
N THR A 83 -11.65 1.85 5.30
CA THR A 83 -13.03 1.61 5.70
C THR A 83 -13.27 1.98 7.17
N PHE A 84 -12.34 1.60 8.03
CA PHE A 84 -12.41 1.92 9.45
C PHE A 84 -12.45 3.43 9.69
N LEU A 85 -11.57 4.18 9.01
CA LEU A 85 -11.52 5.62 9.14
C LEU A 85 -12.80 6.28 8.61
N LYS A 86 -13.32 5.80 7.49
CA LYS A 86 -14.57 6.33 6.93
C LYS A 86 -15.74 6.11 7.88
N ASN A 87 -15.81 4.95 8.51
CA ASN A 87 -16.92 4.63 9.42
C ASN A 87 -16.85 5.44 10.71
N ILE A 88 -15.66 5.80 11.16
CA ILE A 88 -15.51 6.65 12.34
C ILE A 88 -15.94 8.09 12.05
N LEU A 89 -15.60 8.59 10.86
CA LEU A 89 -15.73 10.02 10.54
C LEU A 89 -16.99 10.36 9.79
N PHE A 90 -17.43 9.47 8.98
CA PHE A 90 -18.55 9.69 8.09
C PHE A 90 -19.58 8.59 8.27
#